data_2a141b2e3524136202e263b8ba7c4582
#
_entry.id   2a141b2e3524136202e263b8ba7c4582
#
_cell.length_a   1.000
_cell.length_b   1.000
_cell.length_c   1.000
_cell.angle_alpha   90.00
_cell.angle_beta   90.00
_cell.angle_gamma   90.00
#
_symmetry.space_group_name_H-M   'P 1'
#
loop_
_entity.id
_entity.type
_entity.pdbx_description
1 polymer ?
#
loop_
_entity_poly.entity_id
_entity_poly.type
_entity_poly.pdbx_seq_one_letter_code
_entity_poly.pdbx_strand_id
1 'polypeptide(L)'
;SDTIIMIPSRLGSSRLQKKPLLKINGVPLIIHAYNCAKNAKLNVPVVVATDDKLILETVNDWGGTALMTSHQHESGSDRILEALEKFDPEKKYKNIIHLQGDLPNISGNLIQNLAEVANDPLKEITTVIVKASPDEFNDPSVVKVAAAFKKDNPKIDDVGRALYFSRACIP
;
A
#
# COMPACT_ATOMS: atom_id res chain seq x y z
N SER A 1 -12.89 -3.58 -14.29
CA SER A 1 -11.48 -3.65 -13.85
C SER A 1 -11.30 -4.89 -12.99
N ASP A 2 -10.25 -5.62 -13.22
CA ASP A 2 -9.80 -6.78 -12.43
C ASP A 2 -8.79 -6.36 -11.34
N THR A 3 -8.83 -5.11 -10.92
CA THR A 3 -7.97 -4.49 -9.91
C THR A 3 -8.75 -4.25 -8.62
N ILE A 4 -8.10 -4.46 -7.48
CA ILE A 4 -8.59 -4.13 -6.14
C ILE A 4 -7.50 -3.42 -5.34
N ILE A 5 -7.88 -2.47 -4.48
CA ILE A 5 -6.96 -1.83 -3.53
C ILE A 5 -7.19 -2.46 -2.15
N MET A 6 -6.13 -2.97 -1.55
CA MET A 6 -6.15 -3.59 -0.23
C MET A 6 -5.24 -2.81 0.73
N ILE A 7 -5.76 -2.48 1.91
CA ILE A 7 -5.07 -1.69 2.94
C ILE A 7 -4.91 -2.55 4.18
N PRO A 8 -3.73 -3.15 4.44
CA PRO A 8 -3.51 -3.90 5.68
C PRO A 8 -3.35 -2.93 6.85
N SER A 9 -4.00 -3.24 7.97
CA SER A 9 -3.95 -2.42 9.18
C SER A 9 -3.99 -3.28 10.44
N ARG A 10 -3.18 -2.93 11.45
CA ARG A 10 -3.15 -3.57 12.77
C ARG A 10 -2.91 -2.53 13.86
N LEU A 11 -3.40 -2.78 15.09
CA LEU A 11 -3.13 -1.90 16.23
C LEU A 11 -1.72 -2.04 16.79
N GLY A 12 -1.11 -3.20 16.65
CA GLY A 12 0.19 -3.52 17.21
C GLY A 12 1.35 -2.88 16.47
N SER A 13 1.58 -1.58 16.65
CA SER A 13 2.88 -0.97 16.34
C SER A 13 3.64 -0.77 17.63
N SER A 14 4.90 -1.25 17.69
CA SER A 14 5.76 -1.14 18.87
C SER A 14 6.11 0.31 19.25
N ARG A 15 5.97 1.27 18.33
CA ARG A 15 6.36 2.68 18.52
C ARG A 15 5.19 3.61 18.85
N LEU A 16 3.99 3.34 18.36
CA LEU A 16 2.82 4.19 18.58
C LEU A 16 1.57 3.33 18.68
N GLN A 17 1.08 3.15 19.92
CA GLN A 17 -0.13 2.36 20.17
C GLN A 17 -1.32 2.96 19.41
N LYS A 18 -2.13 2.09 18.82
CA LYS A 18 -3.34 2.48 18.07
C LYS A 18 -3.13 3.49 16.94
N LYS A 19 -1.93 3.53 16.33
CA LYS A 19 -1.58 4.46 15.25
C LYS A 19 -2.68 4.61 14.18
N PRO A 20 -3.33 3.55 13.66
CA PRO A 20 -4.37 3.69 12.63
C PRO A 20 -5.60 4.49 13.07
N LEU A 21 -5.88 4.56 14.37
CA LEU A 21 -7.03 5.26 14.95
C LEU A 21 -6.70 6.67 15.43
N LEU A 22 -5.43 7.08 15.40
CA LEU A 22 -5.05 8.45 15.72
C LEU A 22 -5.66 9.41 14.72
N LYS A 23 -6.20 10.51 15.21
CA LYS A 23 -6.92 11.48 14.39
C LYS A 23 -6.00 12.62 13.92
N ILE A 24 -6.04 12.90 12.62
CA ILE A 24 -5.49 14.09 12.01
C ILE A 24 -6.69 14.93 11.56
N ASN A 25 -6.84 16.14 12.10
CA ASN A 25 -7.99 17.01 11.86
C ASN A 25 -9.34 16.32 12.08
N GLY A 26 -9.45 15.53 13.15
CA GLY A 26 -10.68 14.83 13.52
C GLY A 26 -10.95 13.51 12.77
N VAL A 27 -10.17 13.17 11.74
CA VAL A 27 -10.31 11.97 10.90
C VAL A 27 -9.25 10.94 11.28
N PRO A 28 -9.61 9.67 11.55
CA PRO A 28 -8.64 8.59 11.82
C PRO A 28 -7.64 8.40 10.66
N LEU A 29 -6.39 8.06 10.98
CA LEU A 29 -5.34 7.87 9.99
C LEU A 29 -5.71 6.83 8.92
N ILE A 30 -6.31 5.72 9.33
CA ILE A 30 -6.77 4.67 8.40
C ILE A 30 -7.81 5.20 7.41
N ILE A 31 -8.66 6.14 7.84
CA ILE A 31 -9.67 6.75 6.97
C ILE A 31 -9.03 7.72 5.97
N HIS A 32 -7.97 8.42 6.36
CA HIS A 32 -7.19 9.21 5.40
C HIS A 32 -6.62 8.32 4.28
N ALA A 33 -5.98 7.21 4.62
CA ALA A 33 -5.46 6.26 3.63
C ALA A 33 -6.58 5.67 2.75
N TYR A 34 -7.71 5.30 3.35
CA TYR A 34 -8.89 4.81 2.63
C TYR A 34 -9.42 5.84 1.63
N ASN A 35 -9.55 7.09 2.05
CA ASN A 35 -10.01 8.19 1.20
C ASN A 35 -9.03 8.49 0.06
N CYS A 36 -7.71 8.41 0.30
CA CYS A 36 -6.71 8.53 -0.76
C CYS A 36 -6.91 7.46 -1.85
N ALA A 37 -7.16 6.21 -1.44
CA ALA A 37 -7.46 5.12 -2.36
C ALA A 37 -8.74 5.38 -3.17
N LYS A 38 -9.81 5.82 -2.51
CA LYS A 38 -11.09 6.17 -3.18
C LYS A 38 -10.93 7.34 -4.15
N ASN A 39 -10.14 8.33 -3.78
CA ASN A 39 -9.88 9.53 -4.59
C ASN A 39 -8.98 9.26 -5.80
N ALA A 40 -8.37 8.07 -5.91
CA ALA A 40 -7.62 7.66 -7.09
C ALA A 40 -8.51 7.50 -8.35
N LYS A 41 -9.84 7.55 -8.22
CA LYS A 41 -10.82 7.49 -9.33
C LYS A 41 -10.65 6.28 -10.27
N LEU A 42 -10.12 5.18 -9.75
CA LEU A 42 -9.96 3.93 -10.51
C LEU A 42 -11.28 3.16 -10.66
N ASN A 43 -12.32 3.55 -9.92
CA ASN A 43 -13.60 2.84 -9.84
C ASN A 43 -13.44 1.34 -9.52
N VAL A 44 -12.60 1.06 -8.53
CA VAL A 44 -12.29 -0.29 -8.04
C VAL A 44 -12.66 -0.42 -6.57
N PRO A 45 -12.89 -1.64 -6.05
CA PRO A 45 -13.08 -1.85 -4.62
C PRO A 45 -11.85 -1.42 -3.82
N VAL A 46 -12.10 -0.84 -2.63
CA VAL A 46 -11.10 -0.55 -1.62
C VAL A 46 -11.50 -1.28 -0.36
N VAL A 47 -10.62 -2.12 0.17
CA VAL A 47 -10.89 -2.97 1.33
C VAL A 47 -9.76 -2.84 2.35
N VAL A 48 -10.12 -2.60 3.61
CA VAL A 48 -9.19 -2.64 4.75
C VAL A 48 -9.15 -4.06 5.31
N ALA A 49 -7.97 -4.63 5.41
CA ALA A 49 -7.74 -5.94 6.03
C ALA A 49 -7.16 -5.73 7.44
N THR A 50 -7.85 -6.17 8.48
CA THR A 50 -7.44 -5.91 9.87
C THR A 50 -7.72 -7.10 10.78
N ASP A 51 -6.91 -7.24 11.83
CA ASP A 51 -7.12 -8.17 12.93
C ASP A 51 -7.77 -7.51 14.16
N ASP A 52 -8.15 -6.27 14.05
CA ASP A 52 -8.67 -5.48 15.15
C ASP A 52 -10.10 -5.00 14.89
N LYS A 53 -10.98 -5.30 15.88
CA LYS A 53 -12.40 -4.96 15.82
C LYS A 53 -12.65 -3.45 15.79
N LEU A 54 -11.86 -2.65 16.51
CA LEU A 54 -12.02 -1.19 16.54
C LEU A 54 -11.69 -0.57 15.18
N ILE A 55 -10.67 -1.10 14.47
CA ILE A 55 -10.35 -0.64 13.12
C ILE A 55 -11.48 -1.02 12.17
N LEU A 56 -11.98 -2.24 12.24
CA LEU A 56 -13.10 -2.71 11.41
C LEU A 56 -14.35 -1.83 11.61
N GLU A 57 -14.77 -1.62 12.85
CA GLU A 57 -15.91 -0.77 13.19
C GLU A 57 -15.70 0.66 12.72
N THR A 58 -14.50 1.24 12.97
CA THR A 58 -14.17 2.59 12.52
C THR A 58 -14.31 2.74 11.01
N VAL A 59 -13.76 1.80 10.24
CA VAL A 59 -13.85 1.87 8.76
C VAL A 59 -15.30 1.76 8.29
N ASN A 60 -16.08 0.85 8.87
CA ASN A 60 -17.48 0.67 8.52
C ASN A 60 -18.34 1.89 8.90
N ASP A 61 -18.12 2.49 10.08
CA ASP A 61 -18.83 3.70 10.53
C ASP A 61 -18.57 4.90 9.61
N TRP A 62 -17.42 4.93 8.97
CA TRP A 62 -17.07 5.96 7.97
C TRP A 62 -17.50 5.58 6.54
N GLY A 63 -18.32 4.53 6.37
CA GLY A 63 -18.84 4.10 5.07
C GLY A 63 -17.82 3.35 4.20
N GLY A 64 -16.73 2.87 4.79
CA GLY A 64 -15.73 2.05 4.13
C GLY A 64 -16.07 0.56 4.18
N THR A 65 -15.19 -0.26 3.60
CA THR A 65 -15.26 -1.72 3.66
C THR A 65 -14.05 -2.26 4.40
N ALA A 66 -14.26 -3.06 5.43
CA ALA A 66 -13.21 -3.73 6.16
C ALA A 66 -13.53 -5.21 6.40
N LEU A 67 -12.49 -6.04 6.45
CA LEU A 67 -12.58 -7.47 6.71
C LEU A 67 -11.66 -7.88 7.85
N MET A 68 -12.17 -8.76 8.71
CA MET A 68 -11.39 -9.38 9.77
C MET A 68 -10.47 -10.46 9.21
N THR A 69 -9.23 -10.44 9.68
CA THR A 69 -8.18 -11.42 9.36
C THR A 69 -7.53 -11.95 10.62
N SER A 70 -6.76 -13.02 10.50
CA SER A 70 -6.04 -13.62 11.62
C SER A 70 -5.03 -12.65 12.26
N HIS A 71 -4.86 -12.77 13.58
CA HIS A 71 -3.77 -12.10 14.32
C HIS A 71 -2.39 -12.71 14.04
N GLN A 72 -2.33 -13.91 13.47
CA GLN A 72 -1.09 -14.65 13.26
C GLN A 72 -0.25 -14.15 12.09
N HIS A 73 -0.81 -13.28 11.26
CA HIS A 73 -0.07 -12.73 10.11
C HIS A 73 1.08 -11.84 10.55
N GLU A 74 2.29 -12.20 10.13
CA GLU A 74 3.51 -11.44 10.40
C GLU A 74 3.68 -10.26 9.43
N SER A 75 3.18 -10.41 8.19
CA SER A 75 3.29 -9.39 7.14
C SER A 75 1.94 -8.83 6.70
N GLY A 76 1.99 -7.62 6.12
CA GLY A 76 0.81 -7.01 5.49
C GLY A 76 0.34 -7.80 4.26
N SER A 77 1.25 -8.46 3.55
CA SER A 77 0.94 -9.24 2.35
C SER A 77 0.15 -10.50 2.69
N ASP A 78 0.52 -11.22 3.76
CA ASP A 78 -0.22 -12.41 4.23
C ASP A 78 -1.64 -12.03 4.66
N ARG A 79 -1.78 -10.88 5.35
CA ARG A 79 -3.07 -10.34 5.74
C ARG A 79 -3.94 -9.98 4.55
N ILE A 80 -3.36 -9.37 3.53
CA ILE A 80 -4.05 -9.04 2.27
C ILE A 80 -4.52 -10.32 1.58
N LEU A 81 -3.69 -11.36 1.54
CA LEU A 81 -4.06 -12.62 0.89
C LEU A 81 -5.30 -13.24 1.54
N GLU A 82 -5.32 -13.37 2.88
CA GLU A 82 -6.51 -13.88 3.59
C GLU A 82 -7.75 -13.03 3.32
N ALA A 83 -7.61 -11.70 3.38
CA ALA A 83 -8.74 -10.81 3.12
C ALA A 83 -9.23 -10.90 1.67
N LEU A 84 -8.32 -11.07 0.71
CA LEU A 84 -8.66 -11.24 -0.70
C LEU A 84 -9.42 -12.56 -0.92
N GLU A 85 -8.97 -13.66 -0.35
CA GLU A 85 -9.65 -14.96 -0.44
C GLU A 85 -11.08 -14.90 0.13
N LYS A 86 -11.30 -14.13 1.20
CA LYS A 86 -12.63 -13.89 1.78
C LYS A 86 -13.50 -12.98 0.91
N PHE A 87 -12.90 -11.94 0.31
CA PHE A 87 -13.62 -10.95 -0.47
C PHE A 87 -13.94 -11.44 -1.89
N ASP A 88 -13.01 -12.16 -2.49
CA ASP A 88 -13.07 -12.61 -3.88
C ASP A 88 -12.82 -14.12 -4.02
N PRO A 89 -13.73 -14.98 -3.51
CA PRO A 89 -13.58 -16.42 -3.61
C PRO A 89 -13.58 -16.93 -5.06
N GLU A 90 -14.12 -16.15 -5.99
CA GLU A 90 -14.15 -16.48 -7.42
C GLU A 90 -12.90 -16.01 -8.18
N LYS A 91 -11.94 -15.37 -7.50
CA LYS A 91 -10.66 -14.90 -8.06
C LYS A 91 -10.81 -14.00 -9.29
N LYS A 92 -11.73 -13.04 -9.22
CA LYS A 92 -11.98 -12.03 -10.27
C LYS A 92 -10.88 -10.98 -10.37
N TYR A 93 -10.28 -10.63 -9.21
CA TYR A 93 -9.23 -9.61 -9.15
C TYR A 93 -7.87 -10.23 -9.37
N LYS A 94 -7.18 -9.76 -10.43
CA LYS A 94 -5.83 -10.21 -10.81
C LYS A 94 -4.75 -9.25 -10.33
N ASN A 95 -5.08 -7.96 -10.26
CA ASN A 95 -4.18 -6.91 -9.85
C ASN A 95 -4.55 -6.42 -8.44
N ILE A 96 -3.63 -6.56 -7.50
CA ILE A 96 -3.81 -6.14 -6.11
C ILE A 96 -2.89 -4.96 -5.84
N ILE A 97 -3.46 -3.79 -5.56
CA ILE A 97 -2.70 -2.64 -5.09
C ILE A 97 -2.64 -2.70 -3.58
N HIS A 98 -1.45 -2.97 -3.05
CA HIS A 98 -1.16 -2.93 -1.62
C HIS A 98 -0.86 -1.48 -1.22
N LEU A 99 -1.81 -0.82 -0.58
CA LEU A 99 -1.64 0.53 -0.05
C LEU A 99 -1.39 0.47 1.46
N GLN A 100 -0.30 1.09 1.92
CA GLN A 100 0.01 1.16 3.36
C GLN A 100 -1.02 2.03 4.09
N GLY A 101 -1.55 1.53 5.21
CA GLY A 101 -2.58 2.22 6.01
C GLY A 101 -2.09 3.47 6.77
N ASP A 102 -0.80 3.77 6.72
CA ASP A 102 -0.16 4.91 7.37
C ASP A 102 0.33 6.00 6.40
N LEU A 103 -0.15 5.99 5.17
CA LEU A 103 0.12 6.99 4.14
C LEU A 103 -1.07 7.94 3.94
N PRO A 104 -1.23 8.98 4.79
CA PRO A 104 -2.43 9.84 4.75
C PRO A 104 -2.48 10.79 3.55
N ASN A 105 -1.36 10.99 2.86
CA ASN A 105 -1.23 12.01 1.80
C ASN A 105 -0.78 11.44 0.46
N ILE A 106 -0.98 10.14 0.21
CA ILE A 106 -0.61 9.58 -1.09
C ILE A 106 -1.49 10.17 -2.19
N SER A 107 -0.87 10.59 -3.28
CA SER A 107 -1.59 11.16 -4.42
C SER A 107 -2.43 10.10 -5.15
N GLY A 108 -3.68 10.43 -5.47
CA GLY A 108 -4.52 9.58 -6.31
C GLY A 108 -3.92 9.33 -7.70
N ASN A 109 -3.23 10.32 -8.27
CA ASN A 109 -2.52 10.15 -9.56
C ASN A 109 -1.40 9.11 -9.46
N LEU A 110 -0.69 9.05 -8.34
CA LEU A 110 0.35 8.05 -8.13
C LEU A 110 -0.24 6.63 -8.10
N ILE A 111 -1.39 6.45 -7.47
CA ILE A 111 -2.10 5.17 -7.44
C ILE A 111 -2.60 4.80 -8.85
N GLN A 112 -3.08 5.77 -9.64
CA GLN A 112 -3.47 5.56 -11.04
C GLN A 112 -2.28 5.12 -11.89
N ASN A 113 -1.16 5.84 -11.83
CA ASN A 113 0.05 5.51 -12.58
C ASN A 113 0.56 4.10 -12.22
N LEU A 114 0.53 3.74 -10.92
CA LEU A 114 0.90 2.40 -10.49
C LEU A 114 -0.03 1.33 -11.09
N ALA A 115 -1.34 1.58 -11.09
CA ALA A 115 -2.32 0.68 -11.67
C ALA A 115 -2.11 0.50 -13.18
N GLU A 116 -1.81 1.58 -13.92
CA GLU A 116 -1.50 1.53 -15.34
C GLU A 116 -0.25 0.69 -15.63
N VAL A 117 0.81 0.90 -14.86
CA VAL A 117 2.06 0.11 -15.01
C VAL A 117 1.82 -1.37 -14.67
N ALA A 118 0.97 -1.67 -13.69
CA ALA A 118 0.64 -3.04 -13.27
C ALA A 118 -0.25 -3.79 -14.28
N ASN A 119 -0.91 -3.09 -15.20
CA ASN A 119 -1.71 -3.73 -16.26
C ASN A 119 -0.87 -4.40 -17.35
N ASP A 120 0.44 -4.18 -17.40
CA ASP A 120 1.34 -4.87 -18.29
C ASP A 120 1.53 -6.33 -17.82
N PRO A 121 1.09 -7.34 -18.61
CA PRO A 121 1.14 -8.73 -18.19
C PRO A 121 2.56 -9.29 -18.02
N LEU A 122 3.57 -8.56 -18.46
CA LEU A 122 4.97 -8.92 -18.26
C LEU A 122 5.53 -8.45 -16.91
N LYS A 123 4.75 -7.72 -16.13
CA LYS A 123 5.14 -7.20 -14.82
C LYS A 123 4.36 -7.92 -13.71
N GLU A 124 5.06 -8.76 -12.98
CA GLU A 124 4.47 -9.50 -11.84
C GLU A 124 4.34 -8.62 -10.59
N ILE A 125 5.32 -7.74 -10.36
CA ILE A 125 5.34 -6.83 -9.21
C ILE A 125 5.77 -5.44 -9.66
N THR A 126 5.02 -4.43 -9.23
CA THR A 126 5.35 -3.01 -9.43
C THR A 126 5.38 -2.29 -8.09
N THR A 127 6.26 -1.32 -7.95
CA THR A 127 6.36 -0.49 -6.74
C THR A 127 6.74 0.93 -7.10
N VAL A 128 6.50 1.84 -6.16
CA VAL A 128 6.92 3.23 -6.27
C VAL A 128 8.24 3.42 -5.54
N ILE A 129 9.15 4.14 -6.15
CA ILE A 129 10.42 4.55 -5.55
C ILE A 129 10.57 6.08 -5.63
N VAL A 130 11.34 6.62 -4.71
CA VAL A 130 11.72 8.03 -4.69
C VAL A 130 13.24 8.16 -4.68
N LYS A 131 13.75 9.32 -5.10
CA LYS A 131 15.18 9.58 -5.00
C LYS A 131 15.58 9.68 -3.54
N ALA A 132 16.53 8.85 -3.12
CA ALA A 132 17.06 8.89 -1.77
C ALA A 132 17.92 10.13 -1.54
N SER A 133 17.81 10.70 -0.34
CA SER A 133 18.77 11.71 0.15
C SER A 133 20.08 11.04 0.62
N PRO A 134 21.19 11.77 0.74
CA PRO A 134 22.45 11.22 1.26
C PRO A 134 22.31 10.56 2.63
N ASP A 135 21.51 11.12 3.53
CA ASP A 135 21.30 10.57 4.88
C ASP A 135 20.50 9.25 4.85
N GLU A 136 19.52 9.14 3.97
CA GLU A 136 18.73 7.92 3.79
C GLU A 136 19.55 6.76 3.22
N PHE A 137 20.64 7.05 2.54
CA PHE A 137 21.50 6.01 1.94
C PHE A 137 22.09 5.06 2.98
N ASN A 138 22.47 5.61 4.15
CA ASN A 138 23.07 4.84 5.25
C ASN A 138 22.03 4.36 6.29
N ASP A 139 20.77 4.79 6.20
CA ASP A 139 19.72 4.41 7.14
C ASP A 139 19.21 2.99 6.84
N PRO A 140 19.38 2.00 7.73
CA PRO A 140 18.89 0.65 7.53
C PRO A 140 17.36 0.53 7.60
N SER A 141 16.66 1.56 8.07
CA SER A 141 15.18 1.60 8.03
C SER A 141 14.65 1.87 6.63
N VAL A 142 15.45 2.51 5.76
CA VAL A 142 15.13 2.81 4.37
C VAL A 142 15.58 1.68 3.45
N VAL A 143 14.68 1.17 2.63
CA VAL A 143 15.02 0.17 1.60
C VAL A 143 15.56 0.89 0.37
N LYS A 144 16.83 0.64 0.03
CA LYS A 144 17.45 1.12 -1.19
C LYS A 144 17.09 0.22 -2.35
N VAL A 145 16.91 0.80 -3.54
CA VAL A 145 16.60 0.10 -4.77
C VAL A 145 17.60 0.46 -5.85
N ALA A 146 18.31 -0.53 -6.36
CA ALA A 146 19.05 -0.37 -7.62
C ALA A 146 18.07 -0.55 -8.77
N ALA A 147 17.91 0.48 -9.60
CA ALA A 147 16.96 0.47 -10.71
C ALA A 147 17.65 0.85 -12.02
N ALA A 148 17.33 0.14 -13.09
CA ALA A 148 17.75 0.47 -14.44
C ALA A 148 16.64 1.25 -15.17
N PHE A 149 16.99 2.42 -15.68
CA PHE A 149 16.11 3.24 -16.50
C PHE A 149 16.63 3.27 -17.94
N LYS A 150 15.73 3.51 -18.91
CA LYS A 150 16.11 3.68 -20.31
C LYS A 150 16.79 5.02 -20.61
N LYS A 151 16.79 5.94 -19.61
CA LYS A 151 17.35 7.29 -19.72
C LYS A 151 18.34 7.52 -18.57
N ASP A 152 19.40 8.26 -18.84
CA ASP A 152 20.43 8.59 -17.84
C ASP A 152 19.92 9.50 -16.69
N ASN A 153 18.92 10.33 -16.96
CA ASN A 153 18.28 11.21 -15.99
C ASN A 153 16.76 10.94 -15.94
N PRO A 154 16.32 9.96 -15.13
CA PRO A 154 14.90 9.66 -15.00
C PRO A 154 14.15 10.81 -14.34
N LYS A 155 12.95 11.10 -14.87
CA LYS A 155 12.01 12.08 -14.31
C LYS A 155 11.00 11.39 -13.41
N ILE A 156 10.20 12.20 -12.72
CA ILE A 156 8.98 11.74 -12.06
C ILE A 156 8.11 11.03 -13.12
N ASP A 157 7.54 9.90 -12.76
CA ASP A 157 6.70 9.01 -13.59
C ASP A 157 7.48 8.15 -14.64
N ASP A 158 8.80 8.26 -14.75
CA ASP A 158 9.56 7.30 -15.55
C ASP A 158 9.54 5.91 -14.89
N VAL A 159 9.34 4.88 -15.70
CA VAL A 159 9.32 3.49 -15.25
C VAL A 159 10.67 2.84 -15.49
N GLY A 160 11.27 2.30 -14.45
CA GLY A 160 12.52 1.56 -14.48
C GLY A 160 12.32 0.10 -14.07
N ARG A 161 13.33 -0.72 -14.35
CA ARG A 161 13.38 -2.11 -13.85
C ARG A 161 14.15 -2.13 -12.54
N ALA A 162 13.50 -2.61 -11.47
CA ALA A 162 14.18 -2.89 -10.21
C ALA A 162 15.10 -4.10 -10.39
N LEU A 163 16.37 -3.95 -10.01
CA LEU A 163 17.40 -4.97 -10.12
C LEU A 163 17.68 -5.61 -8.77
N TYR A 164 17.64 -4.80 -7.70
CA TYR A 164 18.00 -5.26 -6.35
C TYR A 164 17.40 -4.35 -5.28
N PHE A 165 17.01 -4.94 -4.16
CA PHE A 165 16.53 -4.24 -2.96
C PHE A 165 17.43 -4.55 -1.78
N SER A 166 17.79 -3.53 -0.99
CA SER A 166 18.68 -3.70 0.16
C SER A 166 18.37 -2.70 1.27
N ARG A 167 18.46 -3.16 2.52
CA ARG A 167 18.52 -2.25 3.68
C ARG A 167 19.94 -1.75 3.93
N ALA A 168 20.95 -2.53 3.54
CA ALA A 168 22.33 -2.04 3.53
C ALA A 168 22.55 -1.04 2.39
N CYS A 169 23.59 -0.26 2.47
CA CYS A 169 24.03 0.62 1.39
C CYS A 169 24.30 -0.20 0.13
N ILE A 170 23.86 0.30 -1.02
CA ILE A 170 24.15 -0.28 -2.34
C ILE A 170 25.29 0.53 -2.94
N PRO A 171 26.31 -0.09 -3.54
CA PRO A 171 27.44 0.57 -4.19
C PRO A 171 27.00 1.52 -5.30
#